data_a999510b1ccc0c28c3a27f12d6b51d21
#
_entry.id   a999510b1ccc0c28c3a27f12d6b51d21
#
_cell.length_a   1.000
_cell.length_b   1.000
_cell.length_c   1.000
_cell.angle_alpha   90.00
_cell.angle_beta   90.00
_cell.angle_gamma   90.00
#
_symmetry.space_group_name_H-M   'P 1'
#
loop_
_entity.id
_entity.type
_entity.pdbx_description
1 polymer ?
#
loop_
_entity_poly.entity_id
_entity_poly.type
_entity_poly.pdbx_seq_one_letter_code
_entity_poly.pdbx_strand_id
1 'polypeptide(L)'
;MDIDVVVLQSLDKFIEFSEPDEFSIIRDFGQPQRYFNSSVMKWNNDFATEMIWEEYQKNLEHYKTLQGDQNVITDAMNLHGKKILKPYPDEWTFSYKWTHRKKPKFGEASRTYEVVDDASIAVFHGKPNPHESTQDWVKDNWK
;
A
#
# COMPACT_ATOMS: atom_id res chain seq x y z
N MET A 1 7.81 -1.26 -4.25
CA MET A 1 7.42 -0.13 -3.38
C MET A 1 7.41 1.14 -4.20
N ASP A 2 6.46 2.03 -3.89
CA ASP A 2 6.41 3.36 -4.49
C ASP A 2 7.54 4.26 -3.97
N ILE A 3 7.76 5.38 -4.66
CA ILE A 3 8.80 6.36 -4.30
C ILE A 3 8.35 7.29 -3.15
N ASP A 4 7.10 7.29 -2.80
CA ASP A 4 6.52 8.12 -1.75
C ASP A 4 6.30 7.36 -0.44
N VAL A 5 7.17 6.41 -0.15
CA VAL A 5 7.24 5.70 1.13
C VAL A 5 8.52 6.06 1.88
N VAL A 6 8.46 6.02 3.21
CA VAL A 6 9.64 6.19 4.09
C VAL A 6 9.85 4.89 4.85
N VAL A 7 11.04 4.30 4.69
CA VAL A 7 11.45 3.09 5.40
C VAL A 7 12.08 3.48 6.73
N LEU A 8 11.55 2.93 7.81
CA LEU A 8 11.96 3.26 9.19
C LEU A 8 12.76 2.14 9.86
N GLN A 9 12.52 0.90 9.43
CA GLN A 9 13.15 -0.29 10.02
C GLN A 9 13.49 -1.30 8.91
N SER A 10 14.20 -2.40 9.26
CA SER A 10 14.49 -3.48 8.31
C SER A 10 13.22 -3.98 7.61
N LEU A 11 13.38 -4.29 6.32
CA LEU A 11 12.34 -4.88 5.47
C LEU A 11 12.37 -6.41 5.44
N ASP A 12 13.24 -7.07 6.20
CA ASP A 12 13.41 -8.53 6.18
C ASP A 12 12.08 -9.24 6.42
N LYS A 13 11.30 -8.77 7.40
CA LYS A 13 9.96 -9.32 7.68
C LYS A 13 8.99 -9.27 6.49
N PHE A 14 9.12 -8.28 5.59
CA PHE A 14 8.31 -8.20 4.38
C PHE A 14 8.76 -9.20 3.32
N ILE A 15 10.08 -9.42 3.23
CA ILE A 15 10.68 -10.35 2.28
C ILE A 15 10.37 -11.79 2.67
N GLU A 16 10.43 -12.09 3.97
CA GLU A 16 10.25 -13.44 4.51
C GLU A 16 8.78 -13.84 4.75
N PHE A 17 7.85 -12.88 4.71
CA PHE A 17 6.45 -13.08 5.10
C PHE A 17 5.70 -14.08 4.23
N SER A 18 5.91 -14.07 2.93
CA SER A 18 5.14 -14.83 1.98
C SER A 18 6.01 -15.78 1.16
N GLU A 19 5.43 -16.93 0.82
CA GLU A 19 6.05 -17.92 -0.05
C GLU A 19 6.25 -17.37 -1.48
N PRO A 20 7.12 -18.01 -2.28
CA PRO A 20 7.42 -17.53 -3.65
C PRO A 20 6.21 -17.46 -4.59
N ASP A 21 5.19 -18.27 -4.37
CA ASP A 21 3.96 -18.32 -5.16
C ASP A 21 2.83 -17.44 -4.61
N GLU A 22 3.07 -16.74 -3.49
CA GLU A 22 2.11 -15.82 -2.90
C GLU A 22 2.33 -14.38 -3.39
N PHE A 23 1.23 -13.63 -3.48
CA PHE A 23 1.20 -12.19 -3.75
C PHE A 23 0.89 -11.43 -2.47
N SER A 24 1.84 -10.63 -1.99
CA SER A 24 1.66 -9.81 -0.79
C SER A 24 1.49 -8.34 -1.13
N ILE A 25 0.55 -7.72 -0.46
CA ILE A 25 0.17 -6.31 -0.65
C ILE A 25 -0.39 -5.76 0.65
N ILE A 26 -0.24 -4.47 0.91
CA ILE A 26 -0.87 -3.82 2.06
C ILE A 26 -2.33 -3.50 1.78
N ARG A 27 -3.16 -3.47 2.84
CA ARG A 27 -4.55 -3.01 2.72
C ARG A 27 -4.62 -1.50 2.63
N ASP A 28 -5.66 -1.00 2.00
CA ASP A 28 -5.93 0.44 1.94
C ASP A 28 -6.19 1.03 3.33
N PHE A 29 -5.64 2.20 3.59
CA PHE A 29 -5.72 2.84 4.92
C PHE A 29 -7.12 3.41 5.23
N GLY A 30 -7.90 3.73 4.22
CA GLY A 30 -9.25 4.29 4.38
C GLY A 30 -10.34 3.23 4.33
N GLN A 31 -10.16 2.19 3.52
CA GLN A 31 -11.14 1.14 3.26
C GLN A 31 -10.49 -0.25 3.22
N PRO A 32 -9.86 -0.71 4.32
CA PRO A 32 -9.06 -1.94 4.34
C PRO A 32 -9.86 -3.22 4.07
N GLN A 33 -11.19 -3.18 4.23
CA GLN A 33 -12.09 -4.30 3.96
C GLN A 33 -12.40 -4.46 2.46
N ARG A 34 -12.11 -3.44 1.67
CA ARG A 34 -12.55 -3.37 0.28
C ARG A 34 -11.40 -3.26 -0.71
N TYR A 35 -10.37 -2.50 -0.36
CA TYR A 35 -9.28 -2.16 -1.27
C TYR A 35 -7.92 -2.52 -0.72
N PHE A 36 -6.97 -2.73 -1.64
CA PHE A 36 -5.55 -2.81 -1.37
C PHE A 36 -4.88 -1.50 -1.79
N ASN A 37 -3.69 -1.26 -1.23
CA ASN A 37 -2.85 -0.13 -1.59
C ASN A 37 -1.57 -0.64 -2.25
N SER A 38 -1.29 -0.18 -3.46
CA SER A 38 -0.18 -0.65 -4.30
C SER A 38 1.20 -0.14 -3.87
N SER A 39 1.27 0.73 -2.87
CA SER A 39 2.56 1.31 -2.46
C SER A 39 3.57 0.29 -1.92
N VAL A 40 3.11 -0.82 -1.35
CA VAL A 40 3.99 -1.91 -0.88
C VAL A 40 3.44 -3.24 -1.33
N MET A 41 4.17 -3.89 -2.25
CA MET A 41 3.80 -5.18 -2.81
C MET A 41 5.03 -6.09 -2.93
N LYS A 42 4.80 -7.40 -2.86
CA LYS A 42 5.78 -8.45 -3.18
C LYS A 42 5.12 -9.55 -4.01
N TRP A 43 5.79 -9.95 -5.07
CA TRP A 43 5.48 -11.15 -5.86
C TRP A 43 6.77 -11.69 -6.48
N ASN A 44 6.81 -12.98 -6.77
CA ASN A 44 7.97 -13.67 -7.32
C ASN A 44 7.69 -14.44 -8.60
N ASN A 45 6.44 -14.51 -9.02
CA ASN A 45 6.07 -15.27 -10.19
C ASN A 45 5.31 -14.42 -11.21
N ASP A 46 5.28 -14.87 -12.43
CA ASP A 46 4.61 -14.18 -13.52
C ASP A 46 3.08 -14.31 -13.44
N PHE A 47 2.58 -15.35 -12.75
CA PHE A 47 1.16 -15.63 -12.67
C PHE A 47 0.32 -14.48 -12.10
N ALA A 48 0.78 -13.85 -11.01
CA ALA A 48 0.10 -12.68 -10.45
C ALA A 48 0.09 -11.49 -11.42
N THR A 49 1.20 -11.28 -12.11
CA THR A 49 1.36 -10.21 -13.10
C THR A 49 0.47 -10.45 -14.32
N GLU A 50 0.44 -11.68 -14.83
CA GLU A 50 -0.42 -12.09 -15.95
C GLU A 50 -1.89 -11.90 -15.58
N MET A 51 -2.32 -12.33 -14.40
CA MET A 51 -3.70 -12.23 -13.93
C MET A 51 -4.15 -10.76 -13.80
N ILE A 52 -3.30 -9.87 -13.27
CA ILE A 52 -3.58 -8.43 -13.17
C ILE A 52 -3.67 -7.81 -14.57
N TRP A 53 -2.75 -8.21 -15.46
CA TRP A 53 -2.73 -7.71 -16.82
C TRP A 53 -3.95 -8.17 -17.63
N GLU A 54 -4.35 -9.43 -17.51
CA GLU A 54 -5.56 -9.95 -18.14
C GLU A 54 -6.82 -9.24 -17.67
N GLU A 55 -6.94 -9.00 -16.35
CA GLU A 55 -8.07 -8.26 -15.79
C GLU A 55 -8.12 -6.83 -16.36
N TYR A 56 -6.98 -6.14 -16.41
CA TYR A 56 -6.87 -4.82 -17.02
C TYR A 56 -7.30 -4.82 -18.48
N GLN A 57 -6.82 -5.78 -19.29
CA GLN A 57 -7.16 -5.88 -20.72
C GLN A 57 -8.64 -6.15 -20.96
N LYS A 58 -9.26 -7.04 -20.17
CA LYS A 58 -10.68 -7.37 -20.27
C LYS A 58 -11.59 -6.17 -20.01
N ASN A 59 -11.18 -5.28 -19.13
CA ASN A 59 -11.98 -4.16 -18.62
C ASN A 59 -11.30 -2.81 -18.87
N LEU A 60 -10.54 -2.68 -19.94
CA LEU A 60 -9.69 -1.52 -20.24
C LEU A 60 -10.44 -0.19 -20.18
N GLU A 61 -11.61 -0.09 -20.78
CA GLU A 61 -12.38 1.16 -20.80
C GLU A 61 -12.90 1.55 -19.42
N HIS A 62 -13.21 0.58 -18.58
CA HIS A 62 -13.56 0.83 -17.17
C HIS A 62 -12.37 1.38 -16.40
N TYR A 63 -11.21 0.69 -16.46
CA TYR A 63 -10.03 1.10 -15.69
C TYR A 63 -9.41 2.42 -16.13
N LYS A 64 -9.55 2.81 -17.40
CA LYS A 64 -9.17 4.15 -17.88
C LYS A 64 -9.93 5.29 -17.21
N THR A 65 -11.10 5.03 -16.64
CA THR A 65 -11.91 6.03 -15.92
C THR A 65 -11.55 6.14 -14.45
N LEU A 66 -10.78 5.19 -13.91
CA LEU A 66 -10.39 5.15 -12.52
C LEU A 66 -9.01 5.77 -12.31
N GLN A 67 -8.75 6.23 -11.09
CA GLN A 67 -7.45 6.79 -10.74
C GLN A 67 -6.59 5.70 -10.06
N GLY A 68 -5.46 5.40 -10.71
CA GLY A 68 -4.42 4.55 -10.13
C GLY A 68 -4.58 3.06 -10.43
N ASP A 69 -3.48 2.36 -10.29
CA ASP A 69 -3.29 0.93 -10.50
C ASP A 69 -3.93 0.06 -9.41
N GLN A 70 -4.06 0.59 -8.20
CA GLN A 70 -4.62 -0.15 -7.06
C GLN A 70 -6.04 -0.68 -7.31
N ASN A 71 -6.81 -0.05 -8.19
CA ASN A 71 -8.16 -0.53 -8.51
C ASN A 71 -8.11 -1.84 -9.29
N VAL A 72 -7.32 -1.90 -10.36
CA VAL A 72 -7.17 -3.12 -11.15
C VAL A 72 -6.54 -4.25 -10.33
N ILE A 73 -5.54 -3.94 -9.53
CA ILE A 73 -4.90 -4.93 -8.63
C ILE A 73 -5.92 -5.46 -7.62
N THR A 74 -6.70 -4.58 -7.00
CA THR A 74 -7.75 -4.97 -6.05
C THR A 74 -8.78 -5.89 -6.70
N ASP A 75 -9.28 -5.55 -7.87
CA ASP A 75 -10.28 -6.34 -8.58
C ASP A 75 -9.72 -7.69 -9.02
N ALA A 76 -8.54 -7.72 -9.62
CA ALA A 76 -7.86 -8.95 -10.02
C ALA A 76 -7.65 -9.90 -8.82
N MET A 77 -7.15 -9.39 -7.69
CA MET A 77 -6.94 -10.19 -6.49
C MET A 77 -8.24 -10.69 -5.88
N ASN A 78 -9.28 -9.88 -5.84
CA ASN A 78 -10.57 -10.29 -5.29
C ASN A 78 -11.30 -11.30 -6.17
N LEU A 79 -11.18 -11.20 -7.49
CA LEU A 79 -11.85 -12.10 -8.45
C LEU A 79 -11.08 -13.39 -8.66
N HIS A 80 -9.78 -13.33 -8.79
CA HIS A 80 -8.94 -14.42 -9.27
C HIS A 80 -7.84 -14.83 -8.29
N GLY A 81 -7.34 -13.87 -7.49
CA GLY A 81 -6.14 -14.03 -6.69
C GLY A 81 -6.31 -14.62 -5.29
N LYS A 82 -7.52 -15.03 -4.88
CA LYS A 82 -7.83 -15.45 -3.49
C LYS A 82 -6.93 -16.55 -2.93
N LYS A 83 -6.38 -17.41 -3.77
CA LYS A 83 -5.52 -18.53 -3.35
C LYS A 83 -4.07 -18.11 -3.11
N ILE A 84 -3.62 -17.08 -3.78
CA ILE A 84 -2.23 -16.56 -3.71
C ILE A 84 -2.12 -15.29 -2.88
N LEU A 85 -3.23 -14.62 -2.62
CA LEU A 85 -3.25 -13.36 -1.90
C LEU A 85 -2.99 -13.56 -0.41
N LYS A 86 -1.91 -12.94 0.06
CA LYS A 86 -1.51 -12.91 1.47
C LYS A 86 -1.21 -11.47 1.90
N PRO A 87 -2.22 -10.70 2.32
CA PRO A 87 -2.01 -9.31 2.73
C PRO A 87 -1.05 -9.21 3.91
N TYR A 88 -0.16 -8.21 3.86
CA TYR A 88 0.72 -7.91 4.99
C TYR A 88 -0.07 -7.57 6.25
N PRO A 89 0.47 -7.87 7.44
CA PRO A 89 -0.08 -7.41 8.70
C PRO A 89 -0.22 -5.88 8.72
N ASP A 90 -1.37 -5.43 9.19
CA ASP A 90 -1.73 -4.02 9.13
C ASP A 90 -0.81 -3.11 9.96
N GLU A 91 -0.26 -3.64 11.04
CA GLU A 91 0.65 -2.94 11.94
C GLU A 91 2.04 -2.67 11.35
N TRP A 92 2.40 -3.31 10.23
CA TRP A 92 3.73 -3.14 9.64
C TRP A 92 3.89 -1.85 8.84
N THR A 93 2.76 -1.23 8.50
CA THR A 93 2.73 0.02 7.75
C THR A 93 1.72 1.00 8.35
N PHE A 94 1.96 2.29 8.18
CA PHE A 94 0.99 3.30 8.56
C PHE A 94 0.90 4.41 7.51
N SER A 95 -0.25 5.09 7.49
CA SER A 95 -0.40 6.27 6.66
C SER A 95 0.19 7.49 7.37
N TYR A 96 1.04 8.22 6.69
CA TYR A 96 1.56 9.51 7.19
C TYR A 96 0.46 10.50 7.55
N LYS A 97 -0.70 10.41 6.90
CA LYS A 97 -1.79 11.39 7.06
C LYS A 97 -2.91 10.93 7.98
N TRP A 98 -3.16 9.62 8.04
CA TRP A 98 -4.33 9.08 8.72
C TRP A 98 -3.94 8.22 9.90
N THR A 99 -4.32 8.63 11.09
CA THR A 99 -4.13 7.84 12.28
C THR A 99 -5.03 6.59 12.28
N HIS A 100 -4.50 5.49 12.82
CA HIS A 100 -5.25 4.26 13.08
C HIS A 100 -6.10 3.75 11.90
N ARG A 101 -5.63 3.92 10.67
CA ARG A 101 -6.35 3.51 9.45
C ARG A 101 -7.77 4.07 9.34
N LYS A 102 -8.05 5.18 10.02
CA LYS A 102 -9.31 5.90 9.87
C LYS A 102 -9.08 7.14 9.03
N LYS A 103 -9.81 7.24 7.94
CA LYS A 103 -9.87 8.48 7.16
C LYS A 103 -10.45 9.57 8.07
N PRO A 104 -9.72 10.67 8.30
CA PRO A 104 -10.29 11.77 9.07
C PRO A 104 -11.56 12.27 8.36
N LYS A 105 -12.57 12.60 9.13
CA LYS A 105 -13.75 13.25 8.58
C LYS A 105 -13.34 14.58 7.96
N PHE A 106 -14.04 14.98 6.91
CA PHE A 106 -13.78 16.24 6.23
C PHE A 106 -13.81 17.38 7.27
N GLY A 107 -12.70 18.14 7.37
CA GLY A 107 -12.54 19.22 8.33
C GLY A 107 -11.94 18.86 9.70
N GLU A 108 -11.74 17.58 10.01
CA GLU A 108 -11.02 17.15 11.22
C GLU A 108 -9.51 17.09 10.94
N ALA A 109 -8.74 17.94 11.62
CA ALA A 109 -7.29 17.97 11.53
C ALA A 109 -6.64 16.93 12.46
N SER A 110 -6.98 15.66 12.32
CA SER A 110 -6.34 14.59 13.10
C SER A 110 -5.09 14.05 12.38
N ARG A 111 -4.11 14.91 12.18
CA ARG A 111 -2.82 14.53 11.61
C ARG A 111 -1.81 14.49 12.74
N THR A 112 -1.46 13.32 13.21
CA THR A 112 -0.46 13.21 14.27
C THR A 112 0.97 13.30 13.70
N TYR A 113 1.19 12.90 12.46
CA TYR A 113 2.53 12.80 11.87
C TYR A 113 3.54 12.03 12.74
N GLU A 114 3.04 11.25 13.69
CA GLU A 114 3.85 10.49 14.63
C GLU A 114 4.22 9.16 14.02
N VAL A 115 5.42 8.70 14.35
CA VAL A 115 5.85 7.35 14.00
C VAL A 115 5.01 6.37 14.82
N VAL A 116 4.50 5.35 14.14
CA VAL A 116 3.82 4.23 14.80
C VAL A 116 4.87 3.20 15.19
N ASP A 117 4.96 2.91 16.49
CA ASP A 117 5.84 1.87 17.00
C ASP A 117 5.58 0.55 16.26
N ASP A 118 6.64 -0.22 16.02
CA ASP A 118 6.65 -1.49 15.29
C ASP A 118 6.38 -1.40 13.77
N ALA A 119 5.95 -0.26 13.23
CA ALA A 119 5.80 -0.09 11.79
C ALA A 119 7.15 0.14 11.11
N SER A 120 7.40 -0.56 10.02
CA SER A 120 8.63 -0.41 9.24
C SER A 120 8.52 0.58 8.09
N ILE A 121 7.30 0.90 7.66
CA ILE A 121 7.07 1.76 6.50
C ILE A 121 5.98 2.79 6.79
N ALA A 122 6.28 4.06 6.53
CA ALA A 122 5.30 5.13 6.43
C ALA A 122 4.93 5.36 4.96
N VAL A 123 3.65 5.35 4.63
CA VAL A 123 3.14 5.56 3.27
C VAL A 123 2.56 6.96 3.14
N PHE A 124 3.09 7.70 2.17
CA PHE A 124 2.63 9.03 1.80
C PHE A 124 1.73 8.89 0.57
N HIS A 125 0.44 9.06 0.73
CA HIS A 125 -0.49 9.04 -0.39
C HIS A 125 -1.04 10.45 -0.67
N GLY A 126 -0.65 11.00 -1.82
CA GLY A 126 -0.90 12.39 -2.17
C GLY A 126 -0.07 13.38 -1.32
N LYS A 127 -0.47 14.64 -1.24
CA LYS A 127 0.31 15.68 -0.53
C LYS A 127 0.11 15.66 0.99
N PRO A 128 1.16 16.01 1.77
CA PRO A 128 2.51 16.29 1.32
C PRO A 128 3.24 15.02 0.86
N ASN A 129 4.20 15.16 -0.05
CA ASN A 129 5.17 14.12 -0.35
C ASN A 129 6.26 14.07 0.73
N PRO A 130 7.10 13.01 0.81
CA PRO A 130 8.17 12.93 1.81
C PRO A 130 9.10 14.15 1.82
N HIS A 131 9.50 14.66 0.66
CA HIS A 131 10.39 15.83 0.55
C HIS A 131 9.74 17.16 0.99
N GLU A 132 8.42 17.20 1.09
CA GLU A 132 7.68 18.38 1.58
C GLU A 132 7.42 18.31 3.09
N SER A 133 7.78 17.20 3.74
CA SER A 133 7.58 17.02 5.18
C SER A 133 8.55 17.86 6.00
N THR A 134 8.05 18.45 7.07
CA THR A 134 8.85 19.17 8.07
C THR A 134 9.30 18.29 9.23
N GLN A 135 8.81 17.05 9.31
CA GLN A 135 9.13 16.11 10.38
C GLN A 135 10.57 15.60 10.27
N ASP A 136 11.31 15.65 11.36
CA ASP A 136 12.72 15.26 11.37
C ASP A 136 12.90 13.78 11.06
N TRP A 137 12.06 12.90 11.61
CA TRP A 137 12.11 11.48 11.32
C TRP A 137 11.89 11.15 9.83
N VAL A 138 11.14 11.98 9.08
CA VAL A 138 11.00 11.83 7.63
C VAL A 138 12.29 12.22 6.93
N LYS A 139 12.87 13.37 7.28
CA LYS A 139 14.12 13.87 6.68
C LYS A 139 15.30 12.92 6.92
N ASP A 140 15.34 12.31 8.11
CA ASP A 140 16.42 11.40 8.50
C ASP A 140 16.36 10.06 7.75
N ASN A 141 15.19 9.61 7.37
CA ASN A 141 14.97 8.28 6.77
C ASN A 141 14.65 8.31 5.27
N TRP A 142 14.15 9.41 4.73
CA TRP A 142 13.90 9.53 3.29
C TRP A 142 15.09 10.18 2.59
N LYS A 143 15.76 9.40 1.70
CA LYS A 143 16.98 9.82 0.99
C LYS A 143 16.88 9.52 -0.50
#